data_f892fe114c7b5759aeb184d9e0170e09
#
_entry.id   f892fe114c7b5759aeb184d9e0170e09
#
_cell.length_a   1.000
_cell.length_b   1.000
_cell.length_c   1.000
_cell.angle_alpha   90.00
_cell.angle_beta   90.00
_cell.angle_gamma   90.00
#
_symmetry.space_group_name_H-M   'P 1'
#
loop_
_entity.id
_entity.type
_entity.pdbx_description
1 polymer ?
#
loop_
_entity_poly.entity_id
_entity_poly.type
_entity_poly.pdbx_seq_one_letter_code
_entity_poly.pdbx_strand_id
1 'polypeptide(L)'
;QELDSSGTWQGELIETRKSGELYPQWLQLNLVRDTSGRPSHIVGFFADLTARREAEERLRYLSHYDDLTGLANRSLFKERLHEASQRARQSGRSIALVHIDLDRFKLLNDSLGHEVADQLLRQISRRLTQTVPEADCIARLSADEFAIILDAYGSLSSLARVASRLLAKLRVPMTVGGHELVISASLGISLLPDYAREISALISQANMAVQHAKHLGGNTFQFFTDNLQACTLERLQLENQLRKAIDEGQLEVFYQPKLNLADDQLNAAEALVRWRHPQQGMVPPSEFIGLAEETGLIAPIGEFVLRQACRQVRQWQEEGLAQIRVSVNISVYQLRQGNLTSLVRQVLEETGLAPQYLELELTESQLLDNVDSVIVTFRQLRELGVKLAIDDFGTGYSSLSYLKRFPVHYVKIDQTFIRDLSPGGEDAAITRAIIAMAHSLELKVVAEGVETQAQMDFLKSQNCDEIQGYLISRPVEAGALAELLRAQIDNPLD
;
A
#
# COMPACT_ATOMS: atom_id res chain seq x y z
N GLN A 1 5.87 -9.57 71.20
CA GLN A 1 6.28 -10.92 71.70
C GLN A 1 7.57 -11.36 70.95
N GLU A 2 7.67 -11.23 69.67
CA GLU A 2 8.85 -11.64 68.90
C GLU A 2 10.10 -10.74 69.25
N LEU A 3 9.92 -9.42 69.33
CA LEU A 3 10.94 -8.48 69.72
C LEU A 3 11.48 -8.73 71.12
N ASP A 4 10.64 -9.16 72.08
CA ASP A 4 11.03 -9.46 73.49
C ASP A 4 11.83 -10.76 73.58
N SER A 5 11.49 -11.76 72.74
CA SER A 5 12.12 -13.10 72.81
C SER A 5 13.43 -13.16 71.94
N SER A 6 13.45 -12.58 70.77
CA SER A 6 14.59 -12.64 69.84
C SER A 6 15.50 -11.41 69.88
N GLY A 7 15.02 -10.30 70.49
CA GLY A 7 15.69 -9.01 70.49
C GLY A 7 15.61 -8.25 69.21
N THR A 8 15.00 -8.82 68.15
CA THR A 8 14.83 -8.20 66.85
C THR A 8 13.45 -8.52 66.28
N TRP A 9 12.94 -7.60 65.50
CA TRP A 9 11.73 -7.80 64.67
C TRP A 9 11.89 -7.07 63.37
N GLN A 10 11.41 -7.64 62.24
CA GLN A 10 11.38 -6.99 60.96
C GLN A 10 10.13 -7.41 60.15
N GLY A 11 9.61 -6.48 59.38
CA GLY A 11 8.45 -6.77 58.54
C GLY A 11 7.94 -5.56 57.78
N GLU A 12 7.06 -5.82 56.83
CA GLU A 12 6.30 -4.78 56.12
C GLU A 12 5.00 -4.48 56.92
N LEU A 13 4.70 -3.20 57.03
CA LEU A 13 3.44 -2.73 57.62
C LEU A 13 2.93 -1.49 56.88
N ILE A 14 1.68 -1.17 57.13
CA ILE A 14 1.09 0.05 56.58
C ILE A 14 1.03 1.09 57.68
N GLU A 15 1.66 2.24 57.45
CA GLU A 15 1.73 3.38 58.34
C GLU A 15 1.01 4.59 57.72
N THR A 16 0.74 5.60 58.57
CA THR A 16 0.07 6.83 58.18
C THR A 16 1.03 8.00 58.21
N ARG A 17 1.14 8.72 57.12
CA ARG A 17 1.89 9.98 57.02
C ARG A 17 1.23 11.09 57.86
N LYS A 18 1.95 12.18 58.12
CA LYS A 18 1.37 13.38 58.74
C LYS A 18 0.19 13.99 57.95
N SER A 19 0.13 13.74 56.66
CA SER A 19 -0.99 14.14 55.75
C SER A 19 -2.24 13.33 55.91
N GLY A 20 -2.19 12.20 56.62
CA GLY A 20 -3.28 11.24 56.73
C GLY A 20 -3.23 10.14 55.65
N GLU A 21 -2.28 10.16 54.78
CA GLU A 21 -2.06 9.16 53.73
C GLU A 21 -1.47 7.86 54.26
N LEU A 22 -2.00 6.73 53.86
CA LEU A 22 -1.46 5.41 54.17
C LEU A 22 -0.33 5.05 53.21
N TYR A 23 0.79 4.54 53.75
CA TYR A 23 1.92 4.11 52.94
C TYR A 23 2.54 2.81 53.44
N PRO A 24 3.05 1.96 52.54
CA PRO A 24 3.78 0.75 52.93
C PRO A 24 5.18 1.10 53.42
N GLN A 25 5.54 0.55 54.56
CA GLN A 25 6.81 0.77 55.21
C GLN A 25 7.44 -0.58 55.55
N TRP A 26 8.73 -0.73 55.27
CA TRP A 26 9.52 -1.79 55.87
C TRP A 26 10.12 -1.27 57.18
N LEU A 27 9.90 -2.00 58.27
CA LEU A 27 10.39 -1.63 59.60
C LEU A 27 11.24 -2.74 60.17
N GLN A 28 12.42 -2.39 60.71
CA GLN A 28 13.25 -3.26 61.52
C GLN A 28 13.44 -2.65 62.88
N LEU A 29 13.14 -3.39 63.92
CA LEU A 29 13.30 -3.01 65.32
C LEU A 29 14.37 -3.89 65.97
N ASN A 30 15.28 -3.26 66.70
CA ASN A 30 16.31 -3.94 67.48
C ASN A 30 16.20 -3.49 68.93
N LEU A 31 16.11 -4.42 69.85
CA LEU A 31 16.06 -4.16 71.28
C LEU A 31 17.50 -4.11 71.86
N VAL A 32 17.85 -2.92 72.30
CA VAL A 32 19.15 -2.71 73.00
C VAL A 32 18.95 -2.92 74.48
N ARG A 33 19.81 -3.73 75.11
CA ARG A 33 19.80 -4.04 76.57
C ARG A 33 20.96 -3.34 77.28
N ASP A 34 20.73 -2.97 78.50
CA ASP A 34 21.77 -2.40 79.36
C ASP A 34 22.78 -3.47 79.88
N THR A 35 23.77 -3.03 80.65
CA THR A 35 24.79 -3.90 81.23
C THR A 35 24.25 -4.91 82.19
N SER A 36 23.00 -4.76 82.65
CA SER A 36 22.28 -5.70 83.52
C SER A 36 21.36 -6.66 82.80
N GLY A 37 21.34 -6.58 81.39
CA GLY A 37 20.48 -7.42 80.56
C GLY A 37 19.04 -6.94 80.43
N ARG A 38 18.69 -5.77 80.97
CA ARG A 38 17.31 -5.20 80.89
C ARG A 38 17.15 -4.41 79.64
N PRO A 39 15.93 -4.42 79.00
CA PRO A 39 15.58 -3.56 77.85
C PRO A 39 15.86 -2.10 78.17
N SER A 40 16.67 -1.42 77.39
CA SER A 40 17.06 0.00 77.53
C SER A 40 16.43 0.87 76.45
N HIS A 41 16.58 0.48 75.19
CA HIS A 41 16.12 1.26 74.03
C HIS A 41 15.67 0.32 72.93
N ILE A 42 14.78 0.82 72.07
CA ILE A 42 14.44 0.19 70.80
C ILE A 42 14.99 1.11 69.67
N VAL A 43 15.81 0.54 68.80
CA VAL A 43 16.30 1.21 67.61
C VAL A 43 15.51 0.72 66.43
N GLY A 44 14.83 1.63 65.76
CA GLY A 44 14.04 1.33 64.58
C GLY A 44 14.70 1.91 63.32
N PHE A 45 14.81 1.06 62.31
CA PHE A 45 15.14 1.47 60.94
C PHE A 45 13.90 1.28 60.07
N PHE A 46 13.55 2.28 59.33
CA PHE A 46 12.42 2.17 58.43
C PHE A 46 12.76 2.64 57.03
N ALA A 47 12.10 2.07 56.01
CA ALA A 47 12.16 2.49 54.62
C ALA A 47 10.75 2.63 54.08
N ASP A 48 10.44 3.76 53.46
CA ASP A 48 9.24 3.96 52.71
C ASP A 48 9.30 3.15 51.42
N LEU A 49 8.34 2.26 51.22
CA LEU A 49 8.29 1.35 50.07
C LEU A 49 7.39 1.88 48.93
N THR A 50 6.80 3.07 49.10
CA THR A 50 5.83 3.62 48.10
C THR A 50 6.44 3.67 46.72
N ALA A 51 7.55 4.38 46.54
CA ALA A 51 8.21 4.52 45.24
C ALA A 51 8.63 3.18 44.63
N ARG A 52 9.08 2.23 45.50
CA ARG A 52 9.43 0.89 45.04
C ARG A 52 8.25 0.09 44.55
N ARG A 53 7.14 0.09 45.27
CA ARG A 53 5.90 -0.58 44.86
C ARG A 53 5.29 0.03 43.60
N GLU A 54 5.26 1.36 43.49
CA GLU A 54 4.82 2.06 42.28
C GLU A 54 5.69 1.68 41.07
N ALA A 55 7.00 1.61 41.26
CA ALA A 55 7.91 1.19 40.18
C ALA A 55 7.69 -0.29 39.79
N GLU A 56 7.52 -1.20 40.81
CA GLU A 56 7.23 -2.61 40.54
C GLU A 56 5.88 -2.80 39.85
N GLU A 57 4.84 -2.07 40.25
CA GLU A 57 3.53 -2.06 39.59
C GLU A 57 3.64 -1.50 38.17
N ARG A 58 4.38 -0.41 37.98
CA ARG A 58 4.61 0.18 36.65
C ARG A 58 5.37 -0.77 35.72
N LEU A 59 6.42 -1.43 36.24
CA LEU A 59 7.15 -2.46 35.49
C LEU A 59 6.25 -3.64 35.12
N ARG A 60 5.40 -4.09 36.04
CA ARG A 60 4.43 -5.16 35.80
C ARG A 60 3.40 -4.74 34.75
N TYR A 61 2.92 -3.50 34.80
CA TYR A 61 2.03 -2.95 33.80
C TYR A 61 2.70 -2.94 32.42
N LEU A 62 3.91 -2.37 32.31
CA LEU A 62 4.66 -2.27 31.04
C LEU A 62 5.07 -3.63 30.47
N SER A 63 5.20 -4.65 31.33
CA SER A 63 5.50 -6.02 30.85
C SER A 63 4.32 -6.66 30.11
N HIS A 64 3.07 -6.16 30.29
CA HIS A 64 1.84 -6.76 29.77
C HIS A 64 1.02 -5.82 28.89
N TYR A 65 1.18 -4.51 29.00
CA TYR A 65 0.38 -3.53 28.27
C TYR A 65 1.26 -2.60 27.44
N ASP A 66 0.70 -2.11 26.33
CA ASP A 66 1.29 -1.07 25.50
C ASP A 66 1.09 0.31 26.15
N ASP A 67 2.18 1.02 26.41
CA ASP A 67 2.16 2.29 27.16
C ASP A 67 1.39 3.41 26.44
N LEU A 68 1.37 3.38 25.11
CA LEU A 68 0.69 4.39 24.30
C LEU A 68 -0.83 4.22 24.27
N THR A 69 -1.28 2.98 24.08
CA THR A 69 -2.69 2.67 23.80
C THR A 69 -3.44 2.06 24.98
N GLY A 70 -2.71 1.52 25.98
CA GLY A 70 -3.28 0.78 27.11
C GLY A 70 -3.84 -0.61 26.74
N LEU A 71 -3.70 -1.04 25.49
CA LEU A 71 -4.08 -2.39 25.05
C LEU A 71 -3.05 -3.41 25.52
N ALA A 72 -3.39 -4.69 25.45
CA ALA A 72 -2.42 -5.76 25.67
C ALA A 72 -1.23 -5.58 24.72
N ASN A 73 -0.02 -5.77 25.23
CA ASN A 73 1.18 -5.80 24.39
C ASN A 73 1.39 -7.20 23.79
N ARG A 74 2.44 -7.36 22.98
CA ARG A 74 2.78 -8.63 22.32
C ARG A 74 2.98 -9.80 23.30
N SER A 75 3.45 -9.54 24.52
CA SER A 75 3.68 -10.57 25.52
C SER A 75 2.36 -11.09 26.11
N LEU A 76 1.51 -10.19 26.55
CA LEU A 76 0.18 -10.54 27.06
C LEU A 76 -0.70 -11.15 25.97
N PHE A 77 -0.62 -10.66 24.75
CA PHE A 77 -1.32 -11.25 23.61
C PHE A 77 -0.95 -12.73 23.42
N LYS A 78 0.33 -13.08 23.45
CA LYS A 78 0.78 -14.48 23.30
C LYS A 78 0.27 -15.37 24.45
N GLU A 79 0.27 -14.85 25.66
CA GLU A 79 -0.24 -15.55 26.83
C GLU A 79 -1.74 -15.81 26.70
N ARG A 80 -2.53 -14.77 26.36
CA ARG A 80 -3.98 -14.87 26.14
C ARG A 80 -4.32 -15.81 25.00
N LEU A 81 -3.57 -15.75 23.91
CA LEU A 81 -3.76 -16.65 22.78
C LEU A 81 -3.50 -18.10 23.15
N HIS A 82 -2.49 -18.34 23.99
CA HIS A 82 -2.19 -19.68 24.51
C HIS A 82 -3.33 -20.19 25.40
N GLU A 83 -3.83 -19.38 26.32
CA GLU A 83 -4.96 -19.71 27.19
C GLU A 83 -6.23 -19.99 26.36
N ALA A 84 -6.55 -19.13 25.39
CA ALA A 84 -7.71 -19.31 24.51
C ALA A 84 -7.59 -20.62 23.69
N SER A 85 -6.40 -20.91 23.18
CA SER A 85 -6.12 -22.15 22.45
C SER A 85 -6.32 -23.41 23.33
N GLN A 86 -5.89 -23.35 24.59
CA GLN A 86 -6.11 -24.46 25.54
C GLN A 86 -7.61 -24.65 25.85
N ARG A 87 -8.34 -23.53 26.12
CA ARG A 87 -9.79 -23.57 26.33
C ARG A 87 -10.53 -24.16 25.11
N ALA A 88 -10.15 -23.75 23.91
CA ALA A 88 -10.73 -24.23 22.67
C ALA A 88 -10.55 -25.75 22.53
N ARG A 89 -9.35 -26.27 22.74
CA ARG A 89 -9.04 -27.71 22.67
C ARG A 89 -9.83 -28.53 23.70
N GLN A 90 -10.05 -27.99 24.91
CA GLN A 90 -10.79 -28.70 25.99
C GLN A 90 -12.30 -28.68 25.75
N SER A 91 -12.83 -27.60 25.21
CA SER A 91 -14.27 -27.39 25.02
C SER A 91 -14.77 -27.80 23.63
N GLY A 92 -13.89 -28.13 22.68
CA GLY A 92 -14.24 -28.39 21.28
C GLY A 92 -14.75 -27.17 20.53
N ARG A 93 -14.46 -25.96 21.04
CA ARG A 93 -14.84 -24.67 20.42
C ARG A 93 -13.72 -24.18 19.51
N SER A 94 -14.07 -23.34 18.56
CA SER A 94 -13.10 -22.69 17.68
C SER A 94 -12.79 -21.28 18.18
N ILE A 95 -11.53 -20.84 18.01
CA ILE A 95 -11.12 -19.44 18.20
C ILE A 95 -10.76 -18.81 16.89
N ALA A 96 -11.00 -17.51 16.76
CA ALA A 96 -10.56 -16.72 15.63
C ALA A 96 -9.52 -15.69 16.07
N LEU A 97 -8.46 -15.59 15.29
CA LEU A 97 -7.50 -14.50 15.35
C LEU A 97 -7.76 -13.53 14.21
N VAL A 98 -8.05 -12.28 14.53
CA VAL A 98 -8.14 -11.18 13.57
C VAL A 98 -6.89 -10.34 13.72
N HIS A 99 -6.02 -10.36 12.72
CA HIS A 99 -4.87 -9.46 12.62
C HIS A 99 -5.26 -8.24 11.81
N ILE A 100 -4.91 -7.06 12.28
CA ILE A 100 -5.28 -5.76 11.71
C ILE A 100 -4.02 -4.97 11.45
N ASP A 101 -3.87 -4.42 10.27
CA ASP A 101 -2.78 -3.55 9.87
C ASP A 101 -3.36 -2.27 9.27
N LEU A 102 -2.89 -1.11 9.73
CA LEU A 102 -3.38 0.19 9.28
C LEU A 102 -2.77 0.55 7.93
N ASP A 103 -3.62 0.75 6.93
CA ASP A 103 -3.16 1.06 5.58
C ASP A 103 -2.43 2.42 5.55
N ARG A 104 -1.26 2.46 4.91
CA ARG A 104 -0.45 3.68 4.69
C ARG A 104 -0.07 4.44 5.97
N PHE A 105 -0.10 3.80 7.15
CA PHE A 105 0.20 4.46 8.43
C PHE A 105 1.60 5.07 8.45
N LYS A 106 2.60 4.39 7.87
CA LYS A 106 3.96 4.93 7.75
C LYS A 106 4.00 6.27 7.01
N LEU A 107 3.28 6.40 5.90
CA LEU A 107 3.20 7.64 5.13
C LEU A 107 2.58 8.78 5.97
N LEU A 108 1.54 8.47 6.74
CA LEU A 108 0.89 9.42 7.65
C LEU A 108 1.87 9.88 8.74
N ASN A 109 2.58 8.95 9.37
CA ASN A 109 3.57 9.23 10.39
C ASN A 109 4.72 10.10 9.87
N ASP A 110 5.22 9.79 8.67
CA ASP A 110 6.29 10.55 8.00
C ASP A 110 5.82 11.97 7.59
N SER A 111 4.53 12.16 7.30
CA SER A 111 3.96 13.43 6.85
C SER A 111 3.52 14.35 7.98
N LEU A 112 2.90 13.83 9.04
CA LEU A 112 2.27 14.59 10.13
C LEU A 112 3.04 14.51 11.46
N GLY A 113 4.07 13.67 11.52
CA GLY A 113 4.92 13.48 12.69
C GLY A 113 4.33 12.53 13.75
N HIS A 114 5.22 12.10 14.66
CA HIS A 114 4.92 11.05 15.64
C HIS A 114 3.81 11.45 16.64
N GLU A 115 3.72 12.71 17.04
CA GLU A 115 2.70 13.15 18.01
C GLU A 115 1.27 12.99 17.48
N VAL A 116 1.04 13.32 16.21
CA VAL A 116 -0.25 13.13 15.54
C VAL A 116 -0.54 11.64 15.35
N ALA A 117 0.46 10.86 14.93
CA ALA A 117 0.35 9.42 14.79
C ALA A 117 0.01 8.73 16.12
N ASP A 118 0.62 9.13 17.23
CA ASP A 118 0.34 8.62 18.56
C ASP A 118 -1.10 8.93 19.03
N GLN A 119 -1.58 10.14 18.78
CA GLN A 119 -2.96 10.50 19.09
C GLN A 119 -3.95 9.69 18.26
N LEU A 120 -3.64 9.45 16.97
CA LEU A 120 -4.43 8.61 16.09
C LEU A 120 -4.51 7.17 16.62
N LEU A 121 -3.38 6.57 17.00
CA LEU A 121 -3.32 5.22 17.55
C LEU A 121 -4.14 5.08 18.85
N ARG A 122 -4.14 6.09 19.72
CA ARG A 122 -4.99 6.14 20.92
C ARG A 122 -6.50 6.17 20.55
N GLN A 123 -6.88 6.89 19.50
CA GLN A 123 -8.27 6.92 19.05
C GLN A 123 -8.68 5.60 18.40
N ILE A 124 -7.80 5.00 17.59
CA ILE A 124 -8.01 3.68 16.98
C ILE A 124 -8.21 2.61 18.06
N SER A 125 -7.33 2.56 19.07
CA SER A 125 -7.44 1.57 20.15
C SER A 125 -8.78 1.67 20.89
N ARG A 126 -9.27 2.88 21.17
CA ARG A 126 -10.59 3.10 21.76
C ARG A 126 -11.71 2.62 20.84
N ARG A 127 -11.63 2.89 19.54
CA ARG A 127 -12.62 2.42 18.55
C ARG A 127 -12.65 0.90 18.47
N LEU A 128 -11.49 0.25 18.44
CA LEU A 128 -11.41 -1.22 18.42
C LEU A 128 -12.10 -1.81 19.64
N THR A 129 -11.79 -1.32 20.86
CA THR A 129 -12.38 -1.78 22.11
C THR A 129 -13.91 -1.57 22.15
N GLN A 130 -14.39 -0.42 21.65
CA GLN A 130 -15.82 -0.14 21.60
C GLN A 130 -16.56 -0.95 20.53
N THR A 131 -15.87 -1.32 19.44
CA THR A 131 -16.49 -2.03 18.31
C THR A 131 -16.62 -3.51 18.57
N VAL A 132 -15.69 -4.11 19.33
CA VAL A 132 -15.66 -5.56 19.61
C VAL A 132 -15.57 -5.79 21.14
N PRO A 133 -16.60 -5.46 21.91
CA PRO A 133 -16.60 -5.68 23.36
C PRO A 133 -16.60 -7.17 23.72
N GLU A 134 -16.97 -8.05 22.78
CA GLU A 134 -16.97 -9.51 22.90
C GLU A 134 -15.56 -10.13 22.73
N ALA A 135 -14.53 -9.35 22.45
CA ALA A 135 -13.18 -9.86 22.29
C ALA A 135 -12.58 -10.36 23.61
N ASP A 136 -11.97 -11.54 23.61
CA ASP A 136 -11.19 -12.06 24.74
C ASP A 136 -9.91 -11.23 25.00
N CYS A 137 -9.30 -10.76 23.92
CA CYS A 137 -8.13 -9.88 23.98
C CYS A 137 -8.08 -8.97 22.75
N ILE A 138 -7.77 -7.69 22.99
CA ILE A 138 -7.38 -6.75 21.94
C ILE A 138 -5.97 -6.27 22.26
N ALA A 139 -5.05 -6.40 21.32
CA ALA A 139 -3.66 -6.13 21.53
C ALA A 139 -3.08 -5.20 20.44
N ARG A 140 -2.03 -4.46 20.79
CA ARG A 140 -1.15 -3.80 19.83
C ARG A 140 0.16 -4.58 19.76
N LEU A 141 0.50 -5.06 18.57
CA LEU A 141 1.65 -5.93 18.34
C LEU A 141 2.91 -5.17 17.92
N SER A 142 2.74 -4.11 17.15
CA SER A 142 3.81 -3.23 16.67
C SER A 142 3.28 -1.82 16.40
N ALA A 143 3.98 -1.02 15.61
CA ALA A 143 3.65 0.38 15.34
C ALA A 143 2.20 0.60 14.87
N ASP A 144 1.76 -0.14 13.86
CA ASP A 144 0.48 -0.05 13.17
C ASP A 144 -0.31 -1.37 13.14
N GLU A 145 0.20 -2.41 13.83
CA GLU A 145 -0.42 -3.73 13.87
C GLU A 145 -1.19 -3.96 15.17
N PHE A 146 -2.44 -4.39 15.02
CA PHE A 146 -3.29 -4.80 16.13
C PHE A 146 -3.75 -6.24 15.94
N ALA A 147 -4.16 -6.88 17.02
CA ALA A 147 -4.73 -8.23 17.00
C ALA A 147 -5.92 -8.34 17.92
N ILE A 148 -6.91 -9.13 17.51
CA ILE A 148 -8.11 -9.42 18.29
C ILE A 148 -8.26 -10.93 18.38
N ILE A 149 -8.43 -11.45 19.60
CA ILE A 149 -8.77 -12.85 19.87
C ILE A 149 -10.27 -12.92 20.14
N LEU A 150 -10.97 -13.75 19.36
CA LEU A 150 -12.39 -14.03 19.53
C LEU A 150 -12.57 -15.49 19.92
N ASP A 151 -13.05 -15.73 21.13
CA ASP A 151 -13.40 -17.06 21.64
C ASP A 151 -14.89 -17.33 21.34
N ALA A 152 -15.19 -18.51 20.80
CA ALA A 152 -16.56 -18.95 20.52
C ALA A 152 -17.38 -18.02 19.61
N TYR A 153 -16.86 -17.66 18.46
CA TYR A 153 -17.44 -16.69 17.51
C TYR A 153 -18.73 -17.12 16.79
N GLY A 154 -19.21 -18.33 17.02
CA GLY A 154 -20.46 -18.86 16.49
C GLY A 154 -20.41 -19.34 15.04
N SER A 155 -20.13 -18.48 14.05
CA SER A 155 -20.07 -18.84 12.62
C SER A 155 -19.14 -17.94 11.82
N LEU A 156 -18.71 -18.39 10.63
CA LEU A 156 -17.93 -17.59 9.70
C LEU A 156 -18.65 -16.30 9.28
N SER A 157 -19.98 -16.36 9.12
CA SER A 157 -20.76 -15.17 8.79
C SER A 157 -20.82 -14.16 9.94
N SER A 158 -20.72 -14.59 11.20
CA SER A 158 -20.62 -13.68 12.34
C SER A 158 -19.25 -12.99 12.40
N LEU A 159 -18.17 -13.73 12.10
CA LEU A 159 -16.82 -13.15 11.96
C LEU A 159 -16.74 -12.13 10.81
N ALA A 160 -17.32 -12.44 9.66
CA ALA A 160 -17.38 -11.51 8.53
C ALA A 160 -18.13 -10.22 8.91
N ARG A 161 -19.21 -10.31 9.69
CA ARG A 161 -19.91 -9.11 10.22
C ARG A 161 -19.05 -8.31 11.19
N VAL A 162 -18.30 -8.98 12.08
CA VAL A 162 -17.34 -8.29 12.99
C VAL A 162 -16.27 -7.57 12.18
N ALA A 163 -15.66 -8.23 11.20
CA ALA A 163 -14.65 -7.63 10.33
C ALA A 163 -15.19 -6.43 9.54
N SER A 164 -16.38 -6.55 8.94
CA SER A 164 -17.04 -5.45 8.23
C SER A 164 -17.37 -4.27 9.16
N ARG A 165 -17.81 -4.55 10.39
CA ARG A 165 -18.07 -3.53 11.42
C ARG A 165 -16.81 -2.80 11.84
N LEU A 166 -15.68 -3.53 12.00
CA LEU A 166 -14.35 -2.95 12.28
C LEU A 166 -13.92 -2.01 11.18
N LEU A 167 -13.92 -2.46 9.92
CA LEU A 167 -13.55 -1.65 8.76
C LEU A 167 -14.40 -0.37 8.66
N ALA A 168 -15.74 -0.50 8.77
CA ALA A 168 -16.65 0.64 8.71
C ALA A 168 -16.37 1.66 9.83
N LYS A 169 -16.07 1.19 11.05
CA LYS A 169 -15.79 2.07 12.20
C LYS A 169 -14.41 2.73 12.10
N LEU A 170 -13.40 2.05 11.59
CA LEU A 170 -12.07 2.62 11.40
C LEU A 170 -12.08 3.75 10.36
N ARG A 171 -12.88 3.63 9.30
CA ARG A 171 -13.04 4.67 8.25
C ARG A 171 -13.78 5.93 8.69
N VAL A 172 -14.47 5.93 9.84
CA VAL A 172 -15.12 7.17 10.32
C VAL A 172 -14.04 8.23 10.56
N PRO A 173 -14.17 9.45 10.02
CA PRO A 173 -13.20 10.52 10.22
C PRO A 173 -12.82 10.72 11.69
N MET A 174 -11.57 11.07 11.94
CA MET A 174 -11.01 11.36 13.27
C MET A 174 -10.34 12.73 13.24
N THR A 175 -10.68 13.57 14.24
CA THR A 175 -9.96 14.83 14.42
C THR A 175 -8.76 14.61 15.32
N VAL A 176 -7.56 14.81 14.79
CA VAL A 176 -6.28 14.57 15.46
C VAL A 176 -5.34 15.74 15.15
N GLY A 177 -4.80 16.40 16.17
CA GLY A 177 -3.87 17.52 15.97
C GLY A 177 -4.43 18.67 15.12
N GLY A 178 -5.76 18.84 15.09
CA GLY A 178 -6.44 19.84 14.24
C GLY A 178 -6.68 19.39 12.78
N HIS A 179 -6.28 18.17 12.41
CA HIS A 179 -6.51 17.59 11.10
C HIS A 179 -7.68 16.61 11.17
N GLU A 180 -8.53 16.59 10.14
CA GLU A 180 -9.53 15.55 9.94
C GLU A 180 -8.91 14.44 9.10
N LEU A 181 -8.72 13.27 9.72
CA LEU A 181 -8.03 12.12 9.11
C LEU A 181 -8.99 10.95 8.94
N VAL A 182 -8.92 10.31 7.78
CA VAL A 182 -9.57 9.03 7.50
C VAL A 182 -8.48 8.00 7.32
N ILE A 183 -8.53 6.91 8.09
CA ILE A 183 -7.61 5.80 7.94
C ILE A 183 -8.39 4.53 7.63
N SER A 184 -7.85 3.71 6.74
CA SER A 184 -8.36 2.36 6.49
C SER A 184 -7.43 1.31 7.10
N ALA A 185 -7.88 0.07 7.12
CA ALA A 185 -7.11 -1.05 7.62
C ALA A 185 -7.34 -2.28 6.75
N SER A 186 -6.35 -3.16 6.70
CA SER A 186 -6.44 -4.49 6.12
C SER A 186 -6.50 -5.53 7.23
N LEU A 187 -7.47 -6.46 7.15
CA LEU A 187 -7.70 -7.46 8.18
C LEU A 187 -7.43 -8.87 7.63
N GLY A 188 -6.72 -9.68 8.41
CA GLY A 188 -6.52 -11.10 8.14
C GLY A 188 -7.09 -11.96 9.24
N ILE A 189 -7.87 -12.97 8.89
CA ILE A 189 -8.59 -13.83 9.84
C ILE A 189 -8.12 -15.27 9.65
N SER A 190 -7.65 -15.88 10.74
CA SER A 190 -7.35 -17.31 10.79
C SER A 190 -8.07 -17.97 11.96
N LEU A 191 -8.33 -19.28 11.83
CA LEU A 191 -9.17 -20.05 12.73
C LEU A 191 -8.42 -21.27 13.27
N LEU A 192 -8.64 -21.56 14.55
CA LEU A 192 -8.17 -22.78 15.18
C LEU A 192 -9.39 -23.52 15.77
N PRO A 193 -9.60 -24.81 15.50
CA PRO A 193 -8.69 -25.75 14.79
C PRO A 193 -8.91 -25.82 13.27
N ASP A 194 -9.83 -25.05 12.69
CA ASP A 194 -10.30 -25.24 11.31
C ASP A 194 -9.17 -25.13 10.26
N TYR A 195 -8.30 -24.12 10.40
CA TYR A 195 -7.17 -23.89 9.48
C TYR A 195 -5.81 -24.13 10.15
N ALA A 196 -5.66 -23.76 11.44
CA ALA A 196 -4.44 -23.94 12.19
C ALA A 196 -4.57 -25.02 13.26
N ARG A 197 -3.51 -25.81 13.46
CA ARG A 197 -3.41 -26.77 14.57
C ARG A 197 -2.56 -26.25 15.72
N GLU A 198 -1.70 -25.28 15.45
CA GLU A 198 -0.76 -24.66 16.39
C GLU A 198 -0.87 -23.15 16.35
N ILE A 199 -0.50 -22.49 17.45
CA ILE A 199 -0.56 -21.03 17.62
C ILE A 199 0.36 -20.32 16.62
N SER A 200 1.53 -20.88 16.36
CA SER A 200 2.50 -20.34 15.38
C SER A 200 1.90 -20.30 13.98
N ALA A 201 1.21 -21.38 13.59
CA ALA A 201 0.51 -21.45 12.31
C ALA A 201 -0.65 -20.44 12.26
N LEU A 202 -1.45 -20.34 13.33
CA LEU A 202 -2.57 -19.40 13.42
C LEU A 202 -2.12 -17.94 13.19
N ILE A 203 -1.02 -17.53 13.83
CA ILE A 203 -0.46 -16.18 13.65
C ILE A 203 0.06 -15.98 12.22
N SER A 204 0.84 -16.94 11.70
CA SER A 204 1.38 -16.87 10.34
C SER A 204 0.29 -16.79 9.28
N GLN A 205 -0.77 -17.57 9.43
CA GLN A 205 -1.92 -17.59 8.53
C GLN A 205 -2.72 -16.29 8.57
N ALA A 206 -2.94 -15.71 9.77
CA ALA A 206 -3.59 -14.41 9.89
C ALA A 206 -2.77 -13.31 9.18
N ASN A 207 -1.43 -13.34 9.32
CA ASN A 207 -0.54 -12.40 8.62
C ASN A 207 -0.60 -12.55 7.10
N MET A 208 -0.59 -13.79 6.58
CA MET A 208 -0.76 -14.04 5.13
C MET A 208 -2.08 -13.49 4.61
N ALA A 209 -3.17 -13.64 5.37
CA ALA A 209 -4.46 -13.08 5.01
C ALA A 209 -4.47 -11.55 5.01
N VAL A 210 -3.75 -10.87 5.95
CA VAL A 210 -3.56 -9.41 5.92
C VAL A 210 -2.84 -8.99 4.64
N GLN A 211 -1.73 -9.64 4.31
CA GLN A 211 -0.99 -9.32 3.09
C GLN A 211 -1.87 -9.46 1.85
N HIS A 212 -2.69 -10.51 1.77
CA HIS A 212 -3.62 -10.67 0.66
C HIS A 212 -4.69 -9.56 0.64
N ALA A 213 -5.21 -9.14 1.80
CA ALA A 213 -6.14 -8.01 1.89
C ALA A 213 -5.51 -6.70 1.38
N LYS A 214 -4.23 -6.45 1.69
CA LYS A 214 -3.47 -5.30 1.18
C LYS A 214 -3.31 -5.34 -0.34
N HIS A 215 -3.03 -6.52 -0.91
CA HIS A 215 -2.90 -6.71 -2.37
C HIS A 215 -4.19 -6.45 -3.13
N LEU A 216 -5.34 -6.71 -2.51
CA LEU A 216 -6.65 -6.39 -3.08
C LEU A 216 -7.01 -4.89 -2.99
N GLY A 217 -6.03 -4.04 -2.66
CA GLY A 217 -6.20 -2.58 -2.56
C GLY A 217 -6.40 -2.05 -1.15
N GLY A 218 -6.28 -2.90 -0.13
CA GLY A 218 -6.51 -2.53 1.27
C GLY A 218 -7.98 -2.32 1.64
N ASN A 219 -8.24 -1.80 2.84
CA ASN A 219 -9.60 -1.51 3.35
C ASN A 219 -10.58 -2.69 3.21
N THR A 220 -10.10 -3.90 3.40
CA THR A 220 -10.86 -5.14 3.26
C THR A 220 -10.41 -6.17 4.30
N PHE A 221 -11.13 -7.27 4.38
CA PHE A 221 -10.70 -8.41 5.19
C PHE A 221 -10.60 -9.68 4.35
N GLN A 222 -9.72 -10.58 4.75
CA GLN A 222 -9.57 -11.90 4.14
C GLN A 222 -9.52 -12.98 5.21
N PHE A 223 -10.16 -14.11 4.93
CA PHE A 223 -9.95 -15.34 5.68
C PHE A 223 -8.74 -16.07 5.11
N PHE A 224 -7.93 -16.66 5.97
CA PHE A 224 -6.91 -17.60 5.51
C PHE A 224 -7.59 -18.81 4.84
N THR A 225 -7.03 -19.24 3.71
CA THR A 225 -7.37 -20.48 3.01
C THR A 225 -6.09 -21.12 2.50
N ASP A 226 -6.10 -22.42 2.26
CA ASP A 226 -4.91 -23.11 1.73
C ASP A 226 -4.46 -22.54 0.37
N ASN A 227 -5.39 -22.03 -0.44
CA ASN A 227 -5.07 -21.31 -1.67
C ASN A 227 -4.24 -20.04 -1.43
N LEU A 228 -4.45 -19.31 -0.33
CA LEU A 228 -3.65 -18.13 0.00
C LEU A 228 -2.19 -18.48 0.29
N GLN A 229 -1.95 -19.63 0.92
CA GLN A 229 -0.58 -20.10 1.17
C GLN A 229 0.13 -20.44 -0.15
N ALA A 230 -0.55 -21.11 -1.08
CA ALA A 230 -0.03 -21.39 -2.41
C ALA A 230 0.27 -20.09 -3.17
N CYS A 231 -0.67 -19.13 -3.22
CA CYS A 231 -0.49 -17.82 -3.84
C CYS A 231 0.70 -17.05 -3.26
N THR A 232 0.93 -17.12 -1.94
CA THR A 232 2.05 -16.43 -1.31
C THR A 232 3.40 -17.04 -1.72
N LEU A 233 3.50 -18.37 -1.80
CA LEU A 233 4.71 -19.04 -2.27
C LEU A 233 4.96 -18.78 -3.76
N GLU A 234 3.93 -18.89 -4.60
CA GLU A 234 4.01 -18.54 -6.03
C GLU A 234 4.49 -17.12 -6.25
N ARG A 235 3.99 -16.17 -5.43
CA ARG A 235 4.40 -14.77 -5.50
C ARG A 235 5.87 -14.55 -5.13
N LEU A 236 6.37 -15.20 -4.06
CA LEU A 236 7.79 -15.14 -3.71
C LEU A 236 8.68 -15.76 -4.79
N GLN A 237 8.21 -16.84 -5.42
CA GLN A 237 8.90 -17.44 -6.56
C GLN A 237 8.92 -16.49 -7.75
N LEU A 238 7.79 -15.85 -8.06
CA LEU A 238 7.66 -14.89 -9.15
C LEU A 238 8.57 -13.67 -8.93
N GLU A 239 8.69 -13.16 -7.70
CA GLU A 239 9.62 -12.07 -7.37
C GLU A 239 11.07 -12.46 -7.67
N ASN A 240 11.49 -13.63 -7.19
CA ASN A 240 12.85 -14.13 -7.44
C ASN A 240 13.11 -14.36 -8.94
N GLN A 241 12.12 -14.87 -9.67
CA GLN A 241 12.20 -15.08 -11.11
C GLN A 241 12.24 -13.75 -11.87
N LEU A 242 11.44 -12.74 -11.45
CA LEU A 242 11.45 -11.41 -12.06
C LEU A 242 12.80 -10.69 -11.86
N ARG A 243 13.40 -10.82 -10.67
CA ARG A 243 14.74 -10.30 -10.41
C ARG A 243 15.78 -10.91 -11.35
N LYS A 244 15.74 -12.23 -11.52
CA LYS A 244 16.57 -12.93 -12.52
C LYS A 244 16.27 -12.49 -13.95
N ALA A 245 15.01 -12.30 -14.30
CA ALA A 245 14.59 -11.89 -15.63
C ALA A 245 15.19 -10.53 -16.05
N ILE A 246 15.33 -9.61 -15.10
CA ILE A 246 15.99 -8.32 -15.33
C ILE A 246 17.48 -8.52 -15.63
N ASP A 247 18.16 -9.36 -14.82
CA ASP A 247 19.61 -9.59 -14.94
C ASP A 247 19.95 -10.43 -16.19
N GLU A 248 19.10 -11.38 -16.56
CA GLU A 248 19.33 -12.34 -17.66
C GLU A 248 18.75 -11.87 -19.02
N GLY A 249 18.13 -10.68 -19.08
CA GLY A 249 17.61 -10.11 -20.32
C GLY A 249 16.38 -10.84 -20.87
N GLN A 250 15.51 -11.35 -19.99
CA GLN A 250 14.26 -12.03 -20.37
C GLN A 250 13.10 -11.06 -20.61
N LEU A 251 13.33 -9.76 -20.43
CA LEU A 251 12.35 -8.72 -20.70
C LEU A 251 12.47 -8.25 -22.15
N GLU A 252 11.33 -8.04 -22.78
CA GLU A 252 11.20 -7.55 -24.15
C GLU A 252 10.24 -6.37 -24.19
N VAL A 253 10.36 -5.53 -25.22
CA VAL A 253 9.44 -4.42 -25.46
C VAL A 253 8.63 -4.68 -26.72
N PHE A 254 7.33 -4.69 -26.57
CA PHE A 254 6.35 -4.73 -27.64
C PHE A 254 5.82 -3.33 -27.88
N TYR A 255 5.30 -3.07 -29.06
CA TYR A 255 4.84 -1.77 -29.47
C TYR A 255 3.41 -1.86 -29.99
N GLN A 256 2.54 -0.99 -29.47
CA GLN A 256 1.17 -0.89 -29.96
C GLN A 256 1.00 0.45 -30.69
N PRO A 257 0.67 0.43 -32.00
CA PRO A 257 0.55 1.66 -32.78
C PRO A 257 -0.66 2.49 -32.36
N LYS A 258 -0.51 3.82 -32.45
CA LYS A 258 -1.56 4.83 -32.31
C LYS A 258 -1.81 5.43 -33.70
N LEU A 259 -3.11 5.53 -34.07
CA LEU A 259 -3.55 6.10 -35.34
C LEU A 259 -4.03 7.53 -35.11
N ASN A 260 -3.54 8.47 -35.89
CA ASN A 260 -4.05 9.83 -35.92
C ASN A 260 -5.31 9.87 -36.82
N LEU A 261 -6.40 10.37 -36.28
CA LEU A 261 -7.71 10.39 -36.98
C LEU A 261 -7.86 11.52 -37.98
N ALA A 262 -6.94 12.49 -38.03
CA ALA A 262 -6.99 13.60 -39.00
C ALA A 262 -6.42 13.23 -40.39
N ASP A 263 -5.39 12.36 -40.39
CA ASP A 263 -4.68 11.97 -41.62
C ASP A 263 -4.63 10.44 -41.79
N ASP A 264 -5.28 9.69 -40.92
CA ASP A 264 -5.30 8.22 -40.88
C ASP A 264 -3.89 7.58 -40.93
N GLN A 265 -2.88 8.26 -40.32
CA GLN A 265 -1.48 7.82 -40.27
C GLN A 265 -1.08 7.32 -38.88
N LEU A 266 -0.21 6.29 -38.85
CA LEU A 266 0.43 5.87 -37.61
C LEU A 266 1.52 6.90 -37.24
N ASN A 267 1.30 7.65 -36.16
CA ASN A 267 2.18 8.74 -35.73
C ASN A 267 2.83 8.50 -34.37
N ALA A 268 2.38 7.47 -33.65
CA ALA A 268 2.95 7.10 -32.36
C ALA A 268 2.80 5.59 -32.11
N ALA A 269 3.51 5.10 -31.10
CA ALA A 269 3.34 3.75 -30.59
C ALA A 269 3.61 3.72 -29.08
N GLU A 270 2.87 2.92 -28.34
CA GLU A 270 3.12 2.67 -26.93
C GLU A 270 4.06 1.49 -26.73
N ALA A 271 5.10 1.70 -25.92
CA ALA A 271 6.08 0.69 -25.54
C ALA A 271 5.60 -0.09 -24.33
N LEU A 272 5.33 -1.36 -24.52
CA LEU A 272 4.73 -2.24 -23.54
C LEU A 272 5.69 -3.38 -23.19
N VAL A 273 6.14 -3.44 -21.93
CA VAL A 273 7.03 -4.50 -21.47
C VAL A 273 6.33 -5.87 -21.53
N ARG A 274 7.10 -6.89 -21.89
CA ARG A 274 6.70 -8.30 -21.88
C ARG A 274 7.80 -9.11 -21.21
N TRP A 275 7.43 -10.17 -20.52
CA TRP A 275 8.38 -11.07 -19.90
C TRP A 275 8.32 -12.44 -20.58
N ARG A 276 9.39 -12.79 -21.29
CA ARG A 276 9.57 -14.09 -21.92
C ARG A 276 10.16 -15.08 -20.90
N HIS A 277 9.26 -15.65 -20.08
CA HIS A 277 9.68 -16.59 -19.04
C HIS A 277 10.10 -17.94 -19.66
N PRO A 278 11.25 -18.54 -19.24
CA PRO A 278 11.79 -19.75 -19.87
C PRO A 278 10.85 -20.97 -19.81
N GLN A 279 10.00 -21.06 -18.80
CA GLN A 279 9.11 -22.20 -18.58
C GLN A 279 7.62 -21.90 -18.84
N GLN A 280 7.19 -20.66 -18.59
CA GLN A 280 5.78 -20.24 -18.67
C GLN A 280 5.44 -19.56 -20.01
N GLY A 281 6.45 -19.28 -20.85
CA GLY A 281 6.26 -18.52 -22.06
C GLY A 281 6.10 -17.02 -21.79
N MET A 282 5.15 -16.36 -22.48
CA MET A 282 4.94 -14.93 -22.34
C MET A 282 4.08 -14.62 -21.13
N VAL A 283 4.67 -14.05 -20.07
CA VAL A 283 3.97 -13.59 -18.86
C VAL A 283 3.43 -12.18 -19.10
N PRO A 284 2.12 -11.94 -18.90
CA PRO A 284 1.52 -10.62 -19.13
C PRO A 284 1.91 -9.62 -18.03
N PRO A 285 1.98 -8.31 -18.35
CA PRO A 285 2.32 -7.25 -17.38
C PRO A 285 1.45 -7.23 -16.14
N SER A 286 0.15 -7.57 -16.26
CA SER A 286 -0.79 -7.64 -15.14
C SER A 286 -0.37 -8.61 -14.02
N GLU A 287 0.46 -9.60 -14.32
CA GLU A 287 0.93 -10.57 -13.32
C GLU A 287 2.17 -10.08 -12.56
N PHE A 288 3.03 -9.24 -13.17
CA PHE A 288 4.31 -8.88 -12.54
C PHE A 288 4.51 -7.40 -12.26
N ILE A 289 3.80 -6.47 -12.91
CA ILE A 289 3.99 -5.03 -12.70
C ILE A 289 3.64 -4.61 -11.28
N GLY A 290 2.50 -5.07 -10.73
CA GLY A 290 2.13 -4.78 -9.33
C GLY A 290 3.19 -5.28 -8.33
N LEU A 291 3.72 -6.48 -8.55
CA LEU A 291 4.81 -7.04 -7.76
C LEU A 291 6.11 -6.21 -7.90
N ALA A 292 6.43 -5.77 -9.12
CA ALA A 292 7.59 -4.94 -9.38
C ALA A 292 7.51 -3.57 -8.68
N GLU A 293 6.33 -2.97 -8.62
CA GLU A 293 6.09 -1.71 -7.89
C GLU A 293 6.29 -1.87 -6.39
N GLU A 294 5.72 -2.90 -5.78
CA GLU A 294 5.86 -3.19 -4.35
C GLU A 294 7.30 -3.49 -3.93
N THR A 295 8.04 -4.21 -4.77
CA THR A 295 9.42 -4.64 -4.49
C THR A 295 10.48 -3.65 -4.97
N GLY A 296 10.08 -2.56 -5.66
CA GLY A 296 10.98 -1.56 -6.25
C GLY A 296 11.66 -2.02 -7.54
N LEU A 297 11.37 -3.24 -8.04
CA LEU A 297 11.91 -3.74 -9.31
C LEU A 297 11.35 -3.00 -10.52
N ILE A 298 10.28 -2.21 -10.34
CA ILE A 298 9.72 -1.36 -11.40
C ILE A 298 10.71 -0.30 -11.89
N ALA A 299 11.65 0.15 -11.04
CA ALA A 299 12.66 1.13 -11.45
C ALA A 299 13.62 0.59 -12.51
N PRO A 300 14.32 -0.55 -12.31
CA PRO A 300 15.17 -1.12 -13.37
C PRO A 300 14.37 -1.58 -14.60
N ILE A 301 13.12 -2.06 -14.44
CA ILE A 301 12.24 -2.40 -15.57
C ILE A 301 11.92 -1.15 -16.38
N GLY A 302 11.49 -0.05 -15.75
CA GLY A 302 11.17 1.20 -16.44
C GLY A 302 12.38 1.83 -17.12
N GLU A 303 13.56 1.77 -16.51
CA GLU A 303 14.81 2.20 -17.15
C GLU A 303 15.12 1.36 -18.39
N PHE A 304 14.97 0.03 -18.34
CA PHE A 304 15.14 -0.86 -19.48
C PHE A 304 14.18 -0.50 -20.61
N VAL A 305 12.87 -0.35 -20.31
CA VAL A 305 11.85 0.00 -21.32
C VAL A 305 12.16 1.34 -21.97
N LEU A 306 12.49 2.36 -21.17
CA LEU A 306 12.81 3.70 -21.65
C LEU A 306 14.00 3.66 -22.63
N ARG A 307 15.11 3.00 -22.25
CA ARG A 307 16.30 2.86 -23.11
C ARG A 307 15.98 2.11 -24.39
N GLN A 308 15.27 1.00 -24.30
CA GLN A 308 14.93 0.16 -25.44
C GLN A 308 13.98 0.86 -26.40
N ALA A 309 12.95 1.54 -25.88
CA ALA A 309 12.00 2.31 -26.68
C ALA A 309 12.69 3.46 -27.44
N CYS A 310 13.53 4.24 -26.77
CA CYS A 310 14.26 5.33 -27.41
C CYS A 310 15.25 4.84 -28.48
N ARG A 311 15.98 3.75 -28.22
CA ARG A 311 16.90 3.13 -29.22
C ARG A 311 16.12 2.64 -30.44
N GLN A 312 14.99 2.00 -30.22
CA GLN A 312 14.19 1.43 -31.30
C GLN A 312 13.61 2.50 -32.22
N VAL A 313 13.08 3.60 -31.65
CA VAL A 313 12.60 4.71 -32.47
C VAL A 313 13.72 5.36 -33.27
N ARG A 314 14.87 5.55 -32.61
CA ARG A 314 16.06 6.09 -33.31
C ARG A 314 16.50 5.19 -34.47
N GLN A 315 16.50 3.87 -34.27
CA GLN A 315 16.78 2.90 -35.32
C GLN A 315 15.79 3.01 -36.50
N TRP A 316 14.49 3.09 -36.23
CA TRP A 316 13.47 3.27 -37.28
C TRP A 316 13.68 4.57 -38.08
N GLN A 317 14.08 5.66 -37.39
CA GLN A 317 14.41 6.93 -38.07
C GLN A 317 15.66 6.78 -38.99
N GLU A 318 16.68 6.06 -38.57
CA GLU A 318 17.87 5.77 -39.35
C GLU A 318 17.61 4.85 -40.55
N GLU A 319 16.62 3.93 -40.39
CA GLU A 319 16.14 3.09 -41.50
C GLU A 319 15.23 3.85 -42.47
N GLY A 320 14.96 5.13 -42.23
CA GLY A 320 14.11 5.98 -43.09
C GLY A 320 12.63 5.73 -42.96
N LEU A 321 12.19 5.07 -41.86
CA LEU A 321 10.77 4.88 -41.55
C LEU A 321 10.14 6.18 -41.03
N ALA A 322 8.80 6.17 -40.91
CA ALA A 322 8.05 7.32 -40.38
C ALA A 322 8.57 7.78 -39.02
N GLN A 323 8.66 9.08 -38.82
CA GLN A 323 9.11 9.67 -37.56
C GLN A 323 7.96 9.60 -36.53
N ILE A 324 7.82 8.45 -35.88
CA ILE A 324 6.81 8.24 -34.88
C ILE A 324 7.28 8.64 -33.47
N ARG A 325 6.34 9.00 -32.63
CA ARG A 325 6.53 9.22 -31.19
C ARG A 325 6.36 7.87 -30.46
N VAL A 326 7.20 7.62 -29.43
CA VAL A 326 7.03 6.46 -28.54
C VAL A 326 6.59 6.91 -27.16
N SER A 327 5.55 6.27 -26.65
CA SER A 327 5.04 6.47 -25.29
C SER A 327 5.61 5.40 -24.36
N VAL A 328 6.01 5.81 -23.15
CA VAL A 328 6.54 4.93 -22.11
C VAL A 328 5.82 5.21 -20.79
N ASN A 329 5.29 4.18 -20.19
CA ASN A 329 4.63 4.23 -18.88
C ASN A 329 5.65 4.47 -17.77
N ILE A 330 5.34 5.39 -16.86
CA ILE A 330 6.17 5.72 -15.68
C ILE A 330 5.38 5.42 -14.41
N SER A 331 6.02 4.76 -13.44
CA SER A 331 5.41 4.48 -12.14
C SER A 331 5.60 5.61 -11.13
N VAL A 332 4.71 5.67 -10.11
CA VAL A 332 4.87 6.57 -8.95
C VAL A 332 6.20 6.35 -8.25
N TYR A 333 6.65 5.10 -8.19
CA TYR A 333 7.92 4.75 -7.56
C TYR A 333 9.11 5.49 -8.21
N GLN A 334 9.15 5.53 -9.56
CA GLN A 334 10.19 6.25 -10.30
C GLN A 334 10.13 7.77 -10.09
N LEU A 335 8.92 8.33 -10.03
CA LEU A 335 8.74 9.76 -9.71
C LEU A 335 9.26 10.12 -8.32
N ARG A 336 8.99 9.27 -7.32
CA ARG A 336 9.41 9.50 -5.93
C ARG A 336 10.92 9.38 -5.71
N GLN A 337 11.63 8.65 -6.54
CA GLN A 337 13.09 8.57 -6.48
C GLN A 337 13.79 9.89 -6.81
N GLY A 338 13.12 10.83 -7.44
CA GLY A 338 13.64 12.18 -7.73
C GLY A 338 14.72 12.25 -8.81
N ASN A 339 15.04 11.15 -9.49
CA ASN A 339 16.09 11.05 -10.51
C ASN A 339 15.56 10.91 -11.94
N LEU A 340 14.24 10.90 -12.14
CA LEU A 340 13.60 10.64 -13.43
C LEU A 340 14.07 11.60 -14.53
N THR A 341 14.12 12.91 -14.25
CA THR A 341 14.56 13.91 -15.23
C THR A 341 15.99 13.69 -15.68
N SER A 342 16.90 13.32 -14.75
CA SER A 342 18.31 13.01 -15.08
C SER A 342 18.43 11.72 -15.89
N LEU A 343 17.65 10.69 -15.56
CA LEU A 343 17.60 9.43 -16.31
C LEU A 343 17.13 9.67 -17.74
N VAL A 344 16.02 10.39 -17.93
CA VAL A 344 15.46 10.70 -19.25
C VAL A 344 16.48 11.47 -20.10
N ARG A 345 17.13 12.50 -19.54
CA ARG A 345 18.18 13.25 -20.23
C ARG A 345 19.31 12.34 -20.66
N GLN A 346 19.83 11.52 -19.77
CA GLN A 346 20.90 10.57 -20.06
C GLN A 346 20.51 9.61 -21.20
N VAL A 347 19.30 9.06 -21.17
CA VAL A 347 18.82 8.12 -22.20
C VAL A 347 18.68 8.81 -23.56
N LEU A 348 18.16 10.03 -23.60
CA LEU A 348 18.08 10.82 -24.85
C LEU A 348 19.46 11.14 -25.42
N GLU A 349 20.41 11.50 -24.57
CA GLU A 349 21.82 11.74 -24.99
C GLU A 349 22.48 10.46 -25.51
N GLU A 350 22.31 9.33 -24.81
CA GLU A 350 22.89 8.03 -25.20
C GLU A 350 22.33 7.49 -26.53
N THR A 351 21.03 7.69 -26.76
CA THR A 351 20.35 7.16 -27.94
C THR A 351 20.36 8.11 -29.12
N GLY A 352 20.60 9.41 -28.89
CA GLY A 352 20.50 10.44 -29.89
C GLY A 352 19.08 10.70 -30.41
N LEU A 353 18.04 10.24 -29.65
CA LEU A 353 16.65 10.51 -29.99
C LEU A 353 16.30 11.94 -29.63
N ALA A 354 15.68 12.67 -30.55
CA ALA A 354 15.21 14.01 -30.26
C ALA A 354 14.02 13.96 -29.26
N PRO A 355 14.01 14.81 -28.22
CA PRO A 355 13.07 14.69 -27.09
C PRO A 355 11.58 14.70 -27.47
N GLN A 356 11.20 15.37 -28.56
CA GLN A 356 9.82 15.43 -29.03
C GLN A 356 9.25 14.08 -29.50
N TYR A 357 10.09 13.09 -29.71
CA TYR A 357 9.68 11.73 -30.09
C TYR A 357 9.52 10.80 -28.89
N LEU A 358 9.78 11.28 -27.67
CA LEU A 358 9.50 10.57 -26.42
C LEU A 358 8.28 11.19 -25.75
N GLU A 359 7.33 10.33 -25.37
CA GLU A 359 6.18 10.65 -24.53
C GLU A 359 6.26 9.81 -23.26
N LEU A 360 5.98 10.41 -22.11
CA LEU A 360 5.90 9.72 -20.82
C LEU A 360 4.46 9.74 -20.34
N GLU A 361 3.93 8.58 -19.97
CA GLU A 361 2.55 8.37 -19.55
C GLU A 361 2.49 8.07 -18.06
N LEU A 362 1.56 8.71 -17.35
CA LEU A 362 1.26 8.47 -15.94
C LEU A 362 -0.23 8.36 -15.74
N THR A 363 -0.67 7.40 -14.92
CA THR A 363 -2.09 7.24 -14.63
C THR A 363 -2.63 8.39 -13.79
N GLU A 364 -3.92 8.70 -13.94
CA GLU A 364 -4.63 9.73 -13.20
C GLU A 364 -4.45 9.59 -11.68
N SER A 365 -4.62 8.39 -11.15
CA SER A 365 -4.50 8.09 -9.72
C SER A 365 -3.11 8.39 -9.16
N GLN A 366 -2.07 8.21 -9.97
CA GLN A 366 -0.67 8.46 -9.60
C GLN A 366 -0.36 9.95 -9.46
N LEU A 367 -1.06 10.82 -10.17
CA LEU A 367 -0.85 12.27 -10.14
C LEU A 367 -1.34 12.93 -8.85
N LEU A 368 -2.29 12.32 -8.14
CA LEU A 368 -2.86 12.86 -6.91
C LEU A 368 -1.97 12.66 -5.68
N ASP A 369 -1.01 11.75 -5.75
CA ASP A 369 -0.02 11.51 -4.70
C ASP A 369 1.14 12.52 -4.81
N ASN A 370 1.10 13.63 -4.08
CA ASN A 370 2.14 14.67 -4.04
C ASN A 370 2.21 15.58 -5.28
N VAL A 371 1.09 16.20 -5.60
CA VAL A 371 0.84 17.05 -6.79
C VAL A 371 1.95 18.06 -7.09
N ASP A 372 2.44 18.79 -6.07
CA ASP A 372 3.41 19.87 -6.28
C ASP A 372 4.78 19.33 -6.73
N SER A 373 5.24 18.20 -6.20
CA SER A 373 6.49 17.54 -6.62
C SER A 373 6.38 17.01 -8.06
N VAL A 374 5.24 16.42 -8.41
CA VAL A 374 4.97 15.93 -9.79
C VAL A 374 4.98 17.09 -10.78
N ILE A 375 4.36 18.23 -10.46
CA ILE A 375 4.36 19.42 -11.33
C ILE A 375 5.78 19.92 -11.59
N VAL A 376 6.65 19.93 -10.57
CA VAL A 376 8.05 20.36 -10.74
C VAL A 376 8.79 19.42 -11.72
N THR A 377 8.67 18.11 -11.51
CA THR A 377 9.29 17.10 -12.40
C THR A 377 8.75 17.21 -13.83
N PHE A 378 7.45 17.38 -13.99
CA PHE A 378 6.81 17.53 -15.31
C PHE A 378 7.27 18.79 -16.05
N ARG A 379 7.47 19.92 -15.35
CA ARG A 379 8.03 21.13 -15.94
C ARG A 379 9.44 20.88 -16.47
N GLN A 380 10.29 20.24 -15.68
CA GLN A 380 11.65 19.90 -16.08
C GLN A 380 11.68 18.99 -17.30
N LEU A 381 10.81 17.97 -17.37
CA LEU A 381 10.68 17.07 -18.53
C LEU A 381 10.16 17.81 -19.77
N ARG A 382 9.19 18.72 -19.61
CA ARG A 382 8.70 19.58 -20.69
C ARG A 382 9.76 20.53 -21.22
N GLU A 383 10.59 21.11 -20.33
CA GLU A 383 11.74 21.95 -20.71
C GLU A 383 12.79 21.18 -21.50
N LEU A 384 12.95 19.86 -21.29
CA LEU A 384 13.75 18.99 -22.13
C LEU A 384 13.12 18.75 -23.52
N GLY A 385 11.83 19.07 -23.71
CA GLY A 385 11.10 18.85 -24.96
C GLY A 385 10.32 17.54 -25.03
N VAL A 386 10.29 16.75 -23.94
CA VAL A 386 9.56 15.49 -23.86
C VAL A 386 8.06 15.76 -23.79
N LYS A 387 7.26 14.90 -24.43
CA LYS A 387 5.79 14.94 -24.31
C LYS A 387 5.32 14.22 -23.06
N LEU A 388 4.20 14.67 -22.50
CA LEU A 388 3.63 14.12 -21.28
C LEU A 388 2.15 13.81 -21.51
N ALA A 389 1.68 12.65 -21.04
CA ALA A 389 0.31 12.21 -21.14
C ALA A 389 -0.23 11.77 -19.77
N ILE A 390 -1.53 11.99 -19.57
CA ILE A 390 -2.26 11.41 -18.44
C ILE A 390 -2.99 10.19 -18.97
N ASP A 391 -2.76 9.06 -18.30
CA ASP A 391 -3.33 7.76 -18.64
C ASP A 391 -4.52 7.39 -17.74
N ASP A 392 -5.36 6.43 -18.17
CA ASP A 392 -6.56 5.94 -17.47
C ASP A 392 -7.53 7.05 -17.05
N PHE A 393 -7.64 8.12 -17.86
CA PHE A 393 -8.43 9.31 -17.48
C PHE A 393 -9.93 9.02 -17.43
N GLY A 394 -10.55 9.44 -16.31
CA GLY A 394 -11.98 9.30 -16.03
C GLY A 394 -12.28 8.18 -15.03
N THR A 395 -11.33 7.32 -14.67
CA THR A 395 -11.52 6.24 -13.68
C THR A 395 -11.31 6.71 -12.24
N GLY A 396 -10.71 7.90 -12.03
CA GLY A 396 -10.38 8.49 -10.75
C GLY A 396 -11.21 9.73 -10.37
N TYR A 397 -10.85 10.34 -9.24
CA TYR A 397 -11.45 11.59 -8.76
C TYR A 397 -10.67 12.82 -9.25
N SER A 398 -10.47 12.98 -10.55
CA SER A 398 -9.79 14.17 -11.06
C SER A 398 -10.57 15.44 -10.78
N SER A 399 -10.02 16.30 -9.96
CA SER A 399 -10.46 17.70 -9.94
C SER A 399 -9.91 18.41 -11.17
N LEU A 400 -10.80 18.93 -12.02
CA LEU A 400 -10.45 19.78 -13.16
C LEU A 400 -9.46 20.89 -12.83
N SER A 401 -9.44 21.32 -11.55
CA SER A 401 -8.50 22.32 -11.04
C SER A 401 -7.05 21.84 -11.05
N TYR A 402 -6.80 20.55 -10.87
CA TYR A 402 -5.46 19.98 -10.96
C TYR A 402 -5.02 19.74 -12.39
N LEU A 403 -5.91 19.24 -13.26
CA LEU A 403 -5.58 19.03 -14.67
C LEU A 403 -5.02 20.30 -15.33
N LYS A 404 -5.62 21.46 -15.04
CA LYS A 404 -5.13 22.77 -15.53
C LYS A 404 -3.70 23.12 -15.06
N ARG A 405 -3.25 22.57 -13.93
CA ARG A 405 -1.92 22.86 -13.36
C ARG A 405 -0.80 21.98 -13.94
N PHE A 406 -1.17 20.81 -14.47
CA PHE A 406 -0.19 19.87 -15.02
C PHE A 406 0.24 20.31 -16.43
N PRO A 407 1.54 20.39 -16.71
CA PRO A 407 2.05 20.81 -18.03
C PRO A 407 2.04 19.62 -19.02
N VAL A 408 0.91 18.96 -19.17
CA VAL A 408 0.73 17.78 -20.05
C VAL A 408 0.33 18.20 -21.49
N HIS A 409 0.42 17.27 -22.43
CA HIS A 409 0.07 17.47 -23.84
C HIS A 409 -1.09 16.60 -24.27
N TYR A 410 -1.24 15.42 -23.63
CA TYR A 410 -2.22 14.42 -24.02
C TYR A 410 -3.03 13.94 -22.81
N VAL A 411 -4.26 13.54 -23.08
CA VAL A 411 -5.13 12.79 -22.15
C VAL A 411 -5.56 11.52 -22.86
N LYS A 412 -5.38 10.36 -22.22
CA LYS A 412 -5.81 9.06 -22.74
C LYS A 412 -7.13 8.68 -22.08
N ILE A 413 -8.17 8.45 -22.86
CA ILE A 413 -9.47 7.99 -22.36
C ILE A 413 -9.38 6.50 -22.12
N ASP A 414 -9.64 6.07 -20.88
CA ASP A 414 -9.59 4.66 -20.50
C ASP A 414 -10.56 3.79 -21.31
N GLN A 415 -10.13 2.57 -21.61
CA GLN A 415 -10.89 1.60 -22.41
C GLN A 415 -12.28 1.28 -21.84
N THR A 416 -12.53 1.48 -20.54
CA THR A 416 -13.83 1.23 -19.93
C THR A 416 -14.93 2.11 -20.53
N PHE A 417 -14.61 3.34 -20.94
CA PHE A 417 -15.54 4.24 -21.61
C PHE A 417 -15.69 4.00 -23.13
N ILE A 418 -14.79 3.19 -23.68
CA ILE A 418 -14.77 2.89 -25.12
C ILE A 418 -15.40 1.53 -25.41
N ARG A 419 -15.25 0.54 -24.52
CA ARG A 419 -15.71 -0.85 -24.70
C ARG A 419 -17.18 -0.93 -25.05
N ASP A 420 -18.05 -0.29 -24.26
CA ASP A 420 -19.51 -0.34 -24.40
C ASP A 420 -20.08 0.90 -25.10
N LEU A 421 -19.23 1.58 -25.89
CA LEU A 421 -19.56 2.79 -26.59
C LEU A 421 -20.68 2.56 -27.58
N SER A 422 -21.85 3.13 -27.33
CA SER A 422 -23.03 3.09 -28.22
C SER A 422 -23.59 4.49 -28.44
N PRO A 423 -24.05 4.82 -29.65
CA PRO A 423 -24.63 6.13 -29.93
C PRO A 423 -25.83 6.43 -29.01
N GLY A 424 -25.69 7.48 -28.16
CA GLY A 424 -26.72 7.87 -27.19
C GLY A 424 -26.61 7.20 -25.83
N GLY A 425 -25.64 6.32 -25.60
CA GLY A 425 -25.33 5.71 -24.31
C GLY A 425 -24.64 6.67 -23.33
N GLU A 426 -24.55 6.25 -22.08
CA GLU A 426 -23.90 7.01 -20.99
C GLU A 426 -22.41 7.20 -21.28
N ASP A 427 -21.71 6.14 -21.71
CA ASP A 427 -20.28 6.17 -22.05
C ASP A 427 -19.98 7.13 -23.22
N ALA A 428 -20.89 7.21 -24.22
CA ALA A 428 -20.76 8.17 -25.31
C ALA A 428 -20.90 9.63 -24.83
N ALA A 429 -21.73 9.88 -23.81
CA ALA A 429 -21.85 11.21 -23.22
C ALA A 429 -20.61 11.58 -22.43
N ILE A 430 -20.05 10.64 -21.65
CA ILE A 430 -18.80 10.82 -20.87
C ILE A 430 -17.62 11.04 -21.82
N THR A 431 -17.43 10.18 -22.82
CA THR A 431 -16.36 10.30 -23.81
C THR A 431 -16.37 11.65 -24.51
N ARG A 432 -17.55 12.11 -24.93
CA ARG A 432 -17.74 13.44 -25.54
C ARG A 432 -17.36 14.57 -24.59
N ALA A 433 -17.76 14.46 -23.32
CA ALA A 433 -17.44 15.46 -22.31
C ALA A 433 -15.92 15.53 -22.05
N ILE A 434 -15.25 14.38 -22.00
CA ILE A 434 -13.76 14.32 -21.82
C ILE A 434 -13.07 14.97 -23.03
N ILE A 435 -13.46 14.65 -24.28
CA ILE A 435 -12.86 15.24 -25.49
C ILE A 435 -13.05 16.77 -25.48
N ALA A 436 -14.27 17.25 -25.25
CA ALA A 436 -14.56 18.69 -25.24
C ALA A 436 -13.79 19.42 -24.14
N MET A 437 -13.68 18.83 -22.96
CA MET A 437 -12.93 19.37 -21.84
C MET A 437 -11.43 19.44 -22.16
N ALA A 438 -10.83 18.35 -22.66
CA ALA A 438 -9.42 18.29 -23.00
C ALA A 438 -9.05 19.35 -24.06
N HIS A 439 -9.83 19.46 -25.13
CA HIS A 439 -9.64 20.49 -26.16
C HIS A 439 -9.78 21.92 -25.62
N SER A 440 -10.70 22.15 -24.67
CA SER A 440 -10.84 23.45 -24.00
C SER A 440 -9.59 23.83 -23.17
N LEU A 441 -8.77 22.86 -22.82
CA LEU A 441 -7.50 23.02 -22.14
C LEU A 441 -6.28 22.93 -23.08
N GLU A 442 -6.50 22.95 -24.38
CA GLU A 442 -5.47 22.81 -25.43
C GLU A 442 -4.70 21.49 -25.35
N LEU A 443 -5.33 20.42 -24.83
CA LEU A 443 -4.79 19.07 -24.76
C LEU A 443 -5.33 18.23 -25.92
N LYS A 444 -4.51 17.32 -26.43
CA LYS A 444 -4.89 16.28 -27.37
C LYS A 444 -5.46 15.07 -26.67
N VAL A 445 -6.30 14.32 -27.37
CA VAL A 445 -7.00 13.16 -26.82
C VAL A 445 -6.63 11.89 -27.56
N VAL A 446 -6.27 10.85 -26.81
CA VAL A 446 -6.08 9.49 -27.30
C VAL A 446 -7.19 8.61 -26.72
N ALA A 447 -7.97 7.91 -27.55
CA ALA A 447 -8.95 6.95 -27.06
C ALA A 447 -8.38 5.53 -27.09
N GLU A 448 -8.46 4.82 -25.96
CA GLU A 448 -7.92 3.48 -25.81
C GLU A 448 -8.96 2.38 -25.99
N GLY A 449 -8.50 1.17 -26.31
CA GLY A 449 -9.37 0.00 -26.40
C GLY A 449 -10.35 0.03 -27.57
N VAL A 450 -10.01 0.73 -28.66
CA VAL A 450 -10.83 0.76 -29.88
C VAL A 450 -10.73 -0.58 -30.60
N GLU A 451 -11.85 -1.31 -30.69
CA GLU A 451 -11.91 -2.65 -31.26
C GLU A 451 -12.79 -2.74 -32.52
N THR A 452 -13.68 -1.76 -32.73
CA THR A 452 -14.66 -1.79 -33.83
C THR A 452 -14.62 -0.51 -34.65
N GLN A 453 -14.98 -0.65 -35.95
CA GLN A 453 -15.13 0.50 -36.87
C GLN A 453 -16.15 1.51 -36.34
N ALA A 454 -17.25 1.07 -35.74
CA ALA A 454 -18.29 1.95 -35.19
C ALA A 454 -17.76 2.84 -34.06
N GLN A 455 -16.87 2.31 -33.20
CA GLN A 455 -16.20 3.11 -32.16
C GLN A 455 -15.27 4.15 -32.78
N MET A 456 -14.47 3.77 -33.79
CA MET A 456 -13.60 4.70 -34.52
C MET A 456 -14.40 5.80 -35.22
N ASP A 457 -15.50 5.47 -35.91
CA ASP A 457 -16.34 6.43 -36.61
C ASP A 457 -17.00 7.44 -35.63
N PHE A 458 -17.43 6.94 -34.45
CA PHE A 458 -17.94 7.81 -33.39
C PHE A 458 -16.84 8.77 -32.90
N LEU A 459 -15.65 8.28 -32.55
CA LEU A 459 -14.55 9.09 -32.07
C LEU A 459 -14.11 10.14 -33.10
N LYS A 460 -14.04 9.76 -34.36
CA LYS A 460 -13.78 10.68 -35.49
C LYS A 460 -14.84 11.76 -35.58
N SER A 461 -16.12 11.42 -35.40
CA SER A 461 -17.23 12.40 -35.39
C SER A 461 -17.17 13.38 -34.20
N GLN A 462 -16.53 13.01 -33.13
CA GLN A 462 -16.31 13.87 -31.94
C GLN A 462 -14.96 14.63 -31.98
N ASN A 463 -14.23 14.57 -33.10
CA ASN A 463 -12.91 15.17 -33.29
C ASN A 463 -11.87 14.65 -32.31
N CYS A 464 -11.92 13.37 -31.89
CA CYS A 464 -10.83 12.75 -31.15
C CYS A 464 -9.54 12.80 -32.00
N ASP A 465 -8.38 13.06 -31.41
CA ASP A 465 -7.13 13.25 -32.15
C ASP A 465 -6.50 11.92 -32.56
N GLU A 466 -6.36 10.99 -31.63
CA GLU A 466 -5.67 9.71 -31.83
C GLU A 466 -6.49 8.56 -31.22
N ILE A 467 -6.30 7.36 -31.77
CA ILE A 467 -6.90 6.14 -31.23
C ILE A 467 -5.85 5.04 -31.10
N GLN A 468 -6.06 4.16 -30.13
CA GLN A 468 -5.26 2.96 -29.87
C GLN A 468 -6.20 1.79 -29.56
N GLY A 469 -5.93 0.61 -30.15
CA GLY A 469 -6.73 -0.56 -29.86
C GLY A 469 -6.55 -1.69 -30.86
N TYR A 470 -7.25 -2.79 -30.63
CA TYR A 470 -7.11 -4.00 -31.44
C TYR A 470 -7.70 -3.88 -32.85
N LEU A 471 -8.48 -2.83 -33.11
CA LEU A 471 -8.91 -2.50 -34.45
C LEU A 471 -7.71 -2.18 -35.36
N ILE A 472 -6.68 -1.51 -34.82
CA ILE A 472 -5.46 -1.14 -35.54
C ILE A 472 -4.47 -2.29 -35.52
N SER A 473 -4.02 -2.64 -34.31
CA SER A 473 -3.10 -3.76 -34.06
C SER A 473 -3.09 -4.13 -32.59
N ARG A 474 -2.82 -5.39 -32.30
CA ARG A 474 -2.36 -5.79 -30.96
C ARG A 474 -0.94 -5.29 -30.75
N PRO A 475 -0.46 -5.24 -29.49
CA PRO A 475 0.98 -5.02 -29.26
C PRO A 475 1.82 -6.06 -30.02
N VAL A 476 2.79 -5.57 -30.81
CA VAL A 476 3.62 -6.40 -31.69
C VAL A 476 5.12 -6.15 -31.43
N GLU A 477 5.95 -7.07 -31.87
CA GLU A 477 7.42 -6.90 -31.84
C GLU A 477 7.86 -5.75 -32.77
N ALA A 478 9.04 -5.17 -32.48
CA ALA A 478 9.57 -4.04 -33.21
C ALA A 478 9.64 -4.23 -34.74
N GLY A 479 9.97 -5.45 -35.19
CA GLY A 479 10.03 -5.80 -36.61
C GLY A 479 8.68 -5.74 -37.30
N ALA A 480 7.63 -6.25 -36.63
CA ALA A 480 6.26 -6.24 -37.18
C ALA A 480 5.70 -4.80 -37.23
N LEU A 481 5.99 -3.95 -36.23
CA LEU A 481 5.61 -2.54 -36.34
C LEU A 481 6.36 -1.83 -37.47
N ALA A 482 7.64 -2.14 -37.70
CA ALA A 482 8.41 -1.60 -38.81
C ALA A 482 7.77 -1.95 -40.18
N GLU A 483 7.21 -3.15 -40.33
CA GLU A 483 6.48 -3.54 -41.53
C GLU A 483 5.20 -2.70 -41.73
N LEU A 484 4.45 -2.45 -40.66
CA LEU A 484 3.26 -1.58 -40.73
C LEU A 484 3.63 -0.15 -41.12
N LEU A 485 4.72 0.39 -40.60
CA LEU A 485 5.22 1.73 -40.94
C LEU A 485 5.70 1.81 -42.41
N ARG A 486 6.34 0.76 -42.95
CA ARG A 486 6.72 0.67 -44.36
C ARG A 486 5.48 0.65 -45.27
N ALA A 487 4.52 -0.18 -44.95
CA ALA A 487 3.27 -0.26 -45.72
C ALA A 487 2.55 1.07 -45.80
N GLN A 488 2.62 1.91 -44.77
CA GLN A 488 2.07 3.26 -44.75
C GLN A 488 2.83 4.22 -45.70
N ILE A 489 4.16 4.08 -45.79
CA ILE A 489 5.00 4.90 -46.70
C ILE A 489 4.75 4.50 -48.16
N ASP A 490 4.61 3.20 -48.42
CA ASP A 490 4.42 2.65 -49.76
C ASP A 490 3.00 2.88 -50.33
N ASN A 491 2.00 3.02 -49.46
CA ASN A 491 0.60 3.33 -49.80
C ASN A 491 0.12 4.56 -49.01
N PRO A 492 0.57 5.77 -49.33
CA PRO A 492 -0.05 6.95 -48.75
C PRO A 492 -1.54 6.95 -49.20
N LEU A 493 -2.45 6.90 -48.23
CA LEU A 493 -3.88 7.06 -48.51
C LEU A 493 -4.09 8.44 -49.14
N ASP A 494 -4.53 8.46 -50.43
CA ASP A 494 -4.84 9.65 -51.24
C ASP A 494 -5.90 10.56 -50.58
#